data_fdba854031a1d775e1e05613c4475830
#
_entry.id   fdba854031a1d775e1e05613c4475830
#
_cell.length_a   1.000
_cell.length_b   1.000
_cell.length_c   1.000
_cell.angle_alpha   90.00
_cell.angle_beta   90.00
_cell.angle_gamma   90.00
#
_symmetry.space_group_name_H-M   'P 1'
#
loop_
_entity.id
_entity.type
_entity.pdbx_description
1 polymer ?
#
loop_
_entity_poly.entity_id
_entity_poly.type
_entity_poly.pdbx_seq_one_letter_code
_entity_poly.pdbx_strand_id
1 'polypeptide(L)'
;MAEQLWKGRFSKAVDSRVNDFNSSIRFDQRMIAQDMKGSGVHAAMLARQGIISEADCEAILGGLASIADDLASGALEIDPAAEDVHTFVEQTLTARIGDAGKRLHTGRSRNDQVALDIRLTLRDESVRLQGLIAGLVRVICKKAGENTASVMPGYTHLQRAQPVTFGHALIAQSGSWRRQTGNM
;
A
#
# COMPACT_ATOMS: atom_id res chain seq x y z
N MET A 1 -3.19 19.43 -18.50
CA MET A 1 -1.86 19.26 -17.87
C MET A 1 -2.01 19.70 -16.41
N ALA A 2 -1.74 18.81 -15.48
CA ALA A 2 -1.77 19.13 -14.06
C ALA A 2 -0.78 20.27 -13.76
N GLU A 3 -1.21 21.29 -13.04
CA GLU A 3 -0.34 22.40 -12.67
C GLU A 3 0.58 21.92 -11.55
N GLN A 4 1.90 22.07 -11.74
CA GLN A 4 2.88 21.63 -10.74
C GLN A 4 2.80 22.55 -9.50
N LEU A 5 2.62 21.97 -8.32
CA LEU A 5 2.49 22.71 -7.05
C LEU A 5 3.74 23.56 -6.73
N TRP A 6 4.90 23.21 -7.29
CA TRP A 6 6.19 23.88 -7.09
C TRP A 6 6.59 24.82 -8.24
N LYS A 7 5.68 25.12 -9.18
CA LYS A 7 5.97 25.97 -10.36
C LYS A 7 6.65 27.31 -10.05
N GLY A 8 6.31 27.94 -8.92
CA GLY A 8 6.96 29.16 -8.43
C GLY A 8 7.17 30.22 -9.52
N ARG A 9 8.43 30.59 -9.77
CA ARG A 9 8.83 31.57 -10.77
C ARG A 9 8.98 31.01 -12.20
N PHE A 10 8.84 29.72 -12.41
CA PHE A 10 9.03 29.14 -13.73
C PHE A 10 7.87 29.49 -14.66
N SER A 11 8.18 30.09 -15.80
CA SER A 11 7.21 30.45 -16.85
C SER A 11 7.12 29.41 -17.97
N LYS A 12 8.13 28.54 -18.09
CA LYS A 12 8.18 27.48 -19.09
C LYS A 12 7.63 26.17 -18.53
N ALA A 13 6.95 25.42 -19.38
CA ALA A 13 6.58 24.04 -19.05
C ALA A 13 7.84 23.17 -18.90
N VAL A 14 7.80 22.20 -17.98
CA VAL A 14 8.88 21.20 -17.84
C VAL A 14 8.87 20.29 -19.07
N ASP A 15 10.05 19.90 -19.54
CA ASP A 15 10.19 18.92 -20.63
C ASP A 15 9.52 17.61 -20.19
N SER A 16 8.70 17.03 -21.07
CA SER A 16 7.91 15.82 -20.76
C SER A 16 8.80 14.64 -20.33
N ARG A 17 10.01 14.52 -20.88
CA ARG A 17 10.98 13.47 -20.52
C ARG A 17 11.51 13.65 -19.11
N VAL A 18 11.70 14.90 -18.65
CA VAL A 18 12.11 15.20 -17.29
C VAL A 18 10.98 14.89 -16.31
N ASN A 19 9.75 15.25 -16.69
CA ASN A 19 8.58 14.93 -15.89
C ASN A 19 8.39 13.41 -15.76
N ASP A 20 8.50 12.66 -16.84
CA ASP A 20 8.39 11.20 -16.85
C ASP A 20 9.49 10.52 -16.04
N PHE A 21 10.72 11.06 -16.08
CA PHE A 21 11.84 10.56 -15.28
C PHE A 21 11.65 10.80 -13.77
N ASN A 22 11.08 11.94 -13.40
CA ASN A 22 10.87 12.31 -12.00
C ASN A 22 9.56 11.74 -11.41
N SER A 23 8.60 11.36 -12.26
CA SER A 23 7.29 10.88 -11.80
C SER A 23 7.40 9.50 -11.14
N SER A 24 6.76 9.35 -9.97
CA SER A 24 6.64 8.09 -9.24
C SER A 24 5.25 7.46 -9.31
N ILE A 25 4.27 8.15 -9.93
CA ILE A 25 2.85 7.70 -9.96
C ILE A 25 2.66 6.26 -10.43
N ARG A 26 3.53 5.78 -11.33
CA ARG A 26 3.46 4.41 -11.89
C ARG A 26 3.58 3.32 -10.85
N PHE A 27 4.25 3.57 -9.74
CA PHE A 27 4.46 2.59 -8.67
C PHE A 27 3.90 3.03 -7.32
N ASP A 28 3.84 4.32 -7.00
CA ASP A 28 3.35 4.80 -5.71
C ASP A 28 1.82 4.90 -5.62
N GLN A 29 1.10 4.92 -6.76
CA GLN A 29 -0.36 4.89 -6.79
C GLN A 29 -0.98 3.75 -5.96
N ARG A 30 -0.24 2.63 -5.77
CA ARG A 30 -0.68 1.52 -4.94
C ARG A 30 -0.74 1.85 -3.44
N MET A 31 -0.16 2.97 -3.02
CA MET A 31 -0.19 3.47 -1.64
C MET A 31 -1.31 4.49 -1.39
N ILE A 32 -2.18 4.75 -2.38
CA ILE A 32 -3.19 5.81 -2.31
C ILE A 32 -4.11 5.69 -1.08
N ALA A 33 -4.48 4.46 -0.71
CA ALA A 33 -5.32 4.23 0.46
C ALA A 33 -4.59 4.60 1.77
N GLN A 34 -3.29 4.32 1.85
CA GLN A 34 -2.45 4.65 3.00
C GLN A 34 -2.20 6.16 3.07
N ASP A 35 -1.95 6.81 1.93
CA ASP A 35 -1.81 8.27 1.87
C ASP A 35 -3.07 8.99 2.35
N MET A 36 -4.25 8.61 1.82
CA MET A 36 -5.52 9.20 2.27
C MET A 36 -5.78 8.96 3.76
N LYS A 37 -5.45 7.77 4.28
CA LYS A 37 -5.56 7.46 5.70
C LYS A 37 -4.64 8.33 6.55
N GLY A 38 -3.36 8.42 6.18
CA GLY A 38 -2.37 9.28 6.84
C GLY A 38 -2.77 10.74 6.82
N SER A 39 -3.25 11.22 5.67
CA SER A 39 -3.73 12.58 5.45
C SER A 39 -4.96 12.90 6.30
N GLY A 40 -5.91 11.98 6.43
CA GLY A 40 -7.07 12.17 7.31
C GLY A 40 -6.69 12.31 8.79
N VAL A 41 -5.76 11.46 9.27
CA VAL A 41 -5.24 11.55 10.65
C VAL A 41 -4.48 12.86 10.87
N HIS A 42 -3.70 13.31 9.88
CA HIS A 42 -3.00 14.59 9.93
C HIS A 42 -3.97 15.77 10.02
N ALA A 43 -5.02 15.81 9.20
CA ALA A 43 -6.06 16.84 9.27
C ALA A 43 -6.75 16.88 10.64
N ALA A 44 -7.12 15.72 11.18
CA ALA A 44 -7.71 15.61 12.52
C ALA A 44 -6.77 16.14 13.62
N MET A 45 -5.47 15.85 13.52
CA MET A 45 -4.46 16.38 14.43
C MET A 45 -4.35 17.91 14.32
N LEU A 46 -4.31 18.47 13.10
CA LEU A 46 -4.24 19.92 12.87
C LEU A 46 -5.45 20.65 13.49
N ALA A 47 -6.66 20.11 13.32
CA ALA A 47 -7.88 20.67 13.92
C ALA A 47 -7.82 20.60 15.45
N ARG A 48 -7.46 19.44 16.01
CA ARG A 48 -7.32 19.27 17.46
C ARG A 48 -6.34 20.24 18.10
N GLN A 49 -5.30 20.64 17.35
CA GLN A 49 -4.33 21.63 17.81
C GLN A 49 -4.75 23.09 17.48
N GLY A 50 -5.92 23.32 16.89
CA GLY A 50 -6.42 24.63 16.50
C GLY A 50 -5.63 25.28 15.36
N ILE A 51 -4.89 24.52 14.57
CA ILE A 51 -4.10 25.00 13.42
C ILE A 51 -5.01 25.20 12.19
N ILE A 52 -5.99 24.32 12.02
CA ILE A 52 -7.09 24.49 11.05
C ILE A 52 -8.42 24.48 11.79
N SER A 53 -9.49 24.95 11.16
CA SER A 53 -10.83 24.91 11.76
C SER A 53 -11.42 23.49 11.72
N GLU A 54 -12.36 23.19 12.62
CA GLU A 54 -13.15 21.94 12.59
C GLU A 54 -13.88 21.80 11.24
N ALA A 55 -14.42 22.88 10.69
CA ALA A 55 -15.09 22.86 9.39
C ALA A 55 -14.13 22.49 8.25
N ASP A 56 -12.87 22.97 8.27
CA ASP A 56 -11.86 22.56 7.30
C ASP A 56 -11.53 21.05 7.45
N CYS A 57 -11.43 20.57 8.68
CA CYS A 57 -11.17 19.16 8.94
C CYS A 57 -12.31 18.28 8.42
N GLU A 58 -13.55 18.61 8.72
CA GLU A 58 -14.73 17.89 8.21
C GLU A 58 -14.78 17.87 6.68
N ALA A 59 -14.52 19.02 6.04
CA ALA A 59 -14.45 19.11 4.59
C ALA A 59 -13.35 18.23 4.00
N ILE A 60 -12.14 18.21 4.60
CA ILE A 60 -11.03 17.37 4.18
C ILE A 60 -11.38 15.88 4.33
N LEU A 61 -11.88 15.47 5.49
CA LEU A 61 -12.25 14.08 5.72
C LEU A 61 -13.35 13.59 4.76
N GLY A 62 -14.38 14.41 4.56
CA GLY A 62 -15.44 14.12 3.59
C GLY A 62 -14.94 14.06 2.15
N GLY A 63 -14.04 14.98 1.78
CA GLY A 63 -13.42 15.00 0.45
C GLY A 63 -12.55 13.78 0.19
N LEU A 64 -11.73 13.36 1.17
CA LEU A 64 -10.92 12.14 1.07
C LEU A 64 -11.78 10.88 0.97
N ALA A 65 -12.86 10.78 1.74
CA ALA A 65 -13.82 9.67 1.66
C ALA A 65 -14.47 9.61 0.27
N SER A 66 -14.93 10.74 -0.25
CA SER A 66 -15.50 10.81 -1.61
C SER A 66 -14.51 10.40 -2.69
N ILE A 67 -13.22 10.78 -2.57
CA ILE A 67 -12.16 10.33 -3.50
C ILE A 67 -12.01 8.80 -3.43
N ALA A 68 -12.00 8.22 -2.23
CA ALA A 68 -11.87 6.78 -2.04
C ALA A 68 -13.05 6.01 -2.68
N ASP A 69 -14.27 6.49 -2.50
CA ASP A 69 -15.47 5.89 -3.07
C ASP A 69 -15.47 5.95 -4.60
N ASP A 70 -15.07 7.08 -5.17
CA ASP A 70 -15.00 7.25 -6.63
C ASP A 70 -13.90 6.37 -7.26
N LEU A 71 -12.76 6.22 -6.59
CA LEU A 71 -11.70 5.30 -7.02
C LEU A 71 -12.18 3.84 -6.95
N ALA A 72 -12.87 3.47 -5.89
CA ALA A 72 -13.38 2.11 -5.70
C ALA A 72 -14.48 1.76 -6.73
N SER A 73 -15.32 2.72 -7.11
CA SER A 73 -16.38 2.56 -8.12
C SER A 73 -15.87 2.70 -9.56
N GLY A 74 -14.65 3.18 -9.78
CA GLY A 74 -14.12 3.50 -11.11
C GLY A 74 -14.66 4.81 -11.70
N ALA A 75 -15.36 5.63 -10.91
CA ALA A 75 -15.82 6.95 -11.32
C ALA A 75 -14.67 7.98 -11.40
N LEU A 76 -13.57 7.72 -10.71
CA LEU A 76 -12.34 8.48 -10.77
C LEU A 76 -11.20 7.54 -11.15
N GLU A 77 -10.39 7.95 -12.12
CA GLU A 77 -9.15 7.26 -12.50
C GLU A 77 -7.94 8.08 -12.06
N ILE A 78 -6.85 7.41 -11.67
CA ILE A 78 -5.60 8.07 -11.32
C ILE A 78 -4.95 8.61 -12.59
N ASP A 79 -4.68 9.90 -12.65
CA ASP A 79 -4.02 10.54 -13.78
C ASP A 79 -2.56 10.04 -13.89
N PRO A 80 -2.22 9.30 -14.95
CA PRO A 80 -0.86 8.79 -15.15
C PRO A 80 0.17 9.90 -15.42
N ALA A 81 -0.27 11.13 -15.68
CA ALA A 81 0.58 12.29 -15.85
C ALA A 81 0.86 13.04 -14.53
N ALA A 82 0.27 12.59 -13.42
CA ALA A 82 0.59 13.15 -12.10
C ALA A 82 2.06 12.87 -11.73
N GLU A 83 2.66 13.74 -10.94
CA GLU A 83 4.03 13.61 -10.46
C GLU A 83 4.15 12.41 -9.50
N ASP A 84 3.26 12.36 -8.51
CA ASP A 84 3.16 11.32 -7.49
C ASP A 84 1.71 11.15 -7.01
N VAL A 85 1.45 10.10 -6.22
CA VAL A 85 0.12 9.81 -5.66
C VAL A 85 -0.35 10.92 -4.72
N HIS A 86 0.55 11.55 -3.99
CA HIS A 86 0.24 12.60 -3.03
C HIS A 86 -0.24 13.88 -3.73
N THR A 87 0.45 14.27 -4.81
CA THR A 87 0.05 15.39 -5.66
C THR A 87 -1.31 15.14 -6.30
N PHE A 88 -1.56 13.91 -6.77
CA PHE A 88 -2.87 13.54 -7.30
C PHE A 88 -3.98 13.69 -6.26
N VAL A 89 -3.80 13.16 -5.04
CA VAL A 89 -4.79 13.27 -3.96
C VAL A 89 -5.02 14.72 -3.57
N GLU A 90 -3.95 15.50 -3.37
CA GLU A 90 -4.02 16.90 -2.94
C GLU A 90 -4.70 17.78 -3.99
N GLN A 91 -4.39 17.62 -5.27
CA GLN A 91 -5.03 18.36 -6.37
C GLN A 91 -6.50 17.97 -6.52
N THR A 92 -6.82 16.68 -6.49
CA THR A 92 -8.20 16.18 -6.57
C THR A 92 -9.03 16.69 -5.39
N LEU A 93 -8.48 16.62 -4.18
CA LEU A 93 -9.12 17.15 -2.98
C LEU A 93 -9.38 18.67 -3.11
N THR A 94 -8.35 19.42 -3.51
CA THR A 94 -8.46 20.89 -3.67
C THR A 94 -9.48 21.27 -4.73
N ALA A 95 -9.57 20.51 -5.83
CA ALA A 95 -10.60 20.74 -6.85
C ALA A 95 -12.03 20.54 -6.32
N ARG A 96 -12.22 19.61 -5.35
CA ARG A 96 -13.54 19.32 -4.75
C ARG A 96 -13.95 20.31 -3.65
N ILE A 97 -13.02 20.67 -2.77
CA ILE A 97 -13.34 21.41 -1.55
C ILE A 97 -12.66 22.80 -1.46
N GLY A 98 -11.96 23.20 -2.53
CA GLY A 98 -11.34 24.55 -2.61
C GLY A 98 -10.22 24.77 -1.60
N ASP A 99 -10.19 25.94 -0.95
CA ASP A 99 -9.08 26.34 -0.07
C ASP A 99 -8.90 25.46 1.17
N ALA A 100 -9.93 24.79 1.63
CA ALA A 100 -9.80 23.81 2.71
C ALA A 100 -8.82 22.68 2.33
N GLY A 101 -8.85 22.22 1.07
CA GLY A 101 -7.95 21.18 0.56
C GLY A 101 -6.47 21.59 0.60
N LYS A 102 -6.17 22.85 0.33
CA LYS A 102 -4.80 23.40 0.39
C LYS A 102 -4.21 23.39 1.82
N ARG A 103 -5.06 23.37 2.84
CA ARG A 103 -4.62 23.34 4.25
C ARG A 103 -4.15 21.96 4.71
N LEU A 104 -4.46 20.90 3.95
CA LEU A 104 -4.05 19.54 4.27
C LEU A 104 -2.52 19.40 4.42
N HIS A 105 -1.74 20.13 3.62
CA HIS A 105 -0.28 20.07 3.65
C HIS A 105 0.38 20.93 4.76
N THR A 106 -0.42 21.58 5.62
CA THR A 106 0.09 22.46 6.67
C THR A 106 1.01 21.71 7.63
N GLY A 107 2.23 22.24 7.84
CA GLY A 107 3.22 21.67 8.76
C GLY A 107 3.72 20.27 8.39
N ARG A 108 3.61 19.86 7.14
CA ARG A 108 3.99 18.54 6.63
C ARG A 108 5.03 18.64 5.53
N SER A 109 5.97 17.71 5.48
CA SER A 109 6.89 17.50 4.38
C SER A 109 6.48 16.29 3.54
N ARG A 110 6.74 16.33 2.24
CA ARG A 110 6.58 15.14 1.38
C ARG A 110 7.40 13.96 1.90
N ASN A 111 8.56 14.19 2.49
CA ASN A 111 9.43 13.15 3.01
C ASN A 111 8.82 12.35 4.17
N ASP A 112 8.17 13.02 5.14
CA ASP A 112 7.51 12.34 6.26
C ASP A 112 6.23 11.63 5.80
N GLN A 113 5.50 12.20 4.84
CA GLN A 113 4.32 11.63 4.22
C GLN A 113 4.67 10.29 3.54
N VAL A 114 5.64 10.29 2.61
CA VAL A 114 6.10 9.08 1.91
C VAL A 114 6.60 8.02 2.89
N ALA A 115 7.37 8.42 3.91
CA ALA A 115 7.88 7.48 4.91
C ALA A 115 6.75 6.82 5.72
N LEU A 116 5.70 7.56 6.06
CA LEU A 116 4.52 7.02 6.72
C LEU A 116 3.79 6.01 5.81
N ASP A 117 3.55 6.39 4.56
CA ASP A 117 2.77 5.59 3.61
C ASP A 117 3.45 4.27 3.28
N ILE A 118 4.78 4.28 3.10
CA ILE A 118 5.57 3.06 2.94
C ILE A 118 5.41 2.15 4.16
N ARG A 119 5.50 2.69 5.39
CA ARG A 119 5.35 1.89 6.62
C ARG A 119 3.95 1.31 6.76
N LEU A 120 2.92 2.09 6.47
CA LEU A 120 1.53 1.62 6.49
C LEU A 120 1.31 0.51 5.44
N THR A 121 1.81 0.71 4.22
CA THR A 121 1.73 -0.26 3.13
C THR A 121 2.43 -1.57 3.50
N LEU A 122 3.67 -1.50 3.99
CA LEU A 122 4.42 -2.69 4.40
C LEU A 122 3.71 -3.45 5.52
N ARG A 123 3.12 -2.75 6.50
CA ARG A 123 2.33 -3.37 7.56
C ARG A 123 1.12 -4.12 6.99
N ASP A 124 0.35 -3.46 6.13
CA ASP A 124 -0.87 -4.04 5.58
C ASP A 124 -0.54 -5.23 4.65
N GLU A 125 0.52 -5.13 3.84
CA GLU A 125 1.01 -6.21 2.99
C GLU A 125 1.59 -7.39 3.80
N SER A 126 2.25 -7.12 4.93
CA SER A 126 2.72 -8.18 5.83
C SER A 126 1.56 -8.99 6.41
N VAL A 127 0.48 -8.33 6.84
CA VAL A 127 -0.73 -9.01 7.32
C VAL A 127 -1.37 -9.86 6.20
N ARG A 128 -1.44 -9.32 4.99
CA ARG A 128 -1.95 -10.04 3.82
C ARG A 128 -1.10 -11.28 3.51
N LEU A 129 0.21 -11.14 3.53
CA LEU A 129 1.16 -12.23 3.29
C LEU A 129 1.03 -13.34 4.35
N GLN A 130 0.93 -12.98 5.63
CA GLN A 130 0.67 -13.93 6.71
C GLN A 130 -0.60 -14.76 6.45
N GLY A 131 -1.67 -14.12 6.01
CA GLY A 131 -2.92 -14.78 5.64
C GLY A 131 -2.75 -15.79 4.50
N LEU A 132 -1.98 -15.43 3.46
CA LEU A 132 -1.68 -16.31 2.32
C LEU A 132 -0.83 -17.53 2.75
N ILE A 133 0.19 -17.32 3.58
CA ILE A 133 1.04 -18.40 4.10
C ILE A 133 0.20 -19.34 4.98
N ALA A 134 -0.65 -18.80 5.86
CA ALA A 134 -1.55 -19.63 6.67
C ALA A 134 -2.52 -20.46 5.79
N GLY A 135 -2.98 -19.90 4.69
CA GLY A 135 -3.77 -20.60 3.68
C GLY A 135 -3.00 -21.78 3.05
N LEU A 136 -1.77 -21.50 2.62
CA LEU A 136 -0.89 -22.52 2.04
C LEU A 136 -0.61 -23.65 3.03
N VAL A 137 -0.27 -23.33 4.29
CA VAL A 137 -0.01 -24.33 5.33
C VAL A 137 -1.25 -25.21 5.56
N ARG A 138 -2.46 -24.65 5.59
CA ARG A 138 -3.70 -25.43 5.71
C ARG A 138 -3.87 -26.43 4.58
N VAL A 139 -3.61 -26.02 3.34
CA VAL A 139 -3.69 -26.91 2.16
C VAL A 139 -2.66 -28.04 2.26
N ILE A 140 -1.41 -27.71 2.65
CA ILE A 140 -0.34 -28.71 2.84
C ILE A 140 -0.73 -29.72 3.93
N CYS A 141 -1.23 -29.24 5.08
CA CYS A 141 -1.66 -30.13 6.16
C CYS A 141 -2.81 -31.04 5.74
N LYS A 142 -3.79 -30.53 5.01
CA LYS A 142 -4.89 -31.35 4.45
C LYS A 142 -4.34 -32.45 3.52
N LYS A 143 -3.47 -32.07 2.58
CA LYS A 143 -2.83 -33.01 1.65
C LYS A 143 -1.96 -34.06 2.36
N ALA A 144 -1.25 -33.66 3.41
CA ALA A 144 -0.47 -34.59 4.22
C ALA A 144 -1.35 -35.62 4.93
N GLY A 145 -2.50 -35.19 5.48
CA GLY A 145 -3.48 -36.08 6.09
C GLY A 145 -4.05 -37.13 5.11
N GLU A 146 -4.28 -36.73 3.86
CA GLU A 146 -4.75 -37.60 2.79
C GLU A 146 -3.68 -38.66 2.34
N ASN A 147 -2.40 -38.46 2.68
CA ASN A 147 -1.26 -39.24 2.19
C ASN A 147 -0.38 -39.81 3.30
N THR A 148 -0.95 -40.14 4.44
CA THR A 148 -0.21 -40.65 5.60
C THR A 148 0.41 -42.05 5.35
N ALA A 149 -0.19 -42.86 4.49
CA ALA A 149 0.27 -44.19 4.11
C ALA A 149 0.94 -44.25 2.72
N SER A 150 1.02 -43.16 1.98
CA SER A 150 1.64 -43.07 0.65
C SER A 150 3.16 -43.10 0.78
N VAL A 151 3.78 -44.24 0.55
CA VAL A 151 5.24 -44.45 0.66
C VAL A 151 5.94 -43.88 -0.58
N MET A 152 7.05 -43.17 -0.37
CA MET A 152 7.94 -42.67 -1.42
C MET A 152 9.41 -42.79 -1.00
N PRO A 153 10.35 -42.76 -1.96
CA PRO A 153 11.78 -42.76 -1.62
C PRO A 153 12.18 -41.37 -1.08
N GLY A 154 12.86 -41.35 0.06
CA GLY A 154 13.64 -40.20 0.49
C GLY A 154 15.00 -40.20 -0.20
N TYR A 155 15.53 -39.03 -0.53
CA TYR A 155 16.79 -38.85 -1.25
C TYR A 155 17.82 -38.12 -0.39
N THR A 156 19.08 -38.51 -0.54
CA THR A 156 20.26 -37.79 -0.10
C THR A 156 21.33 -37.86 -1.19
N HIS A 157 21.99 -36.77 -1.49
CA HIS A 157 22.98 -36.69 -2.57
C HIS A 157 22.50 -37.29 -3.92
N LEU A 158 21.23 -37.07 -4.26
CA LEU A 158 20.56 -37.63 -5.44
C LEU A 158 20.44 -39.15 -5.44
N GLN A 159 20.75 -39.84 -4.32
CA GLN A 159 20.64 -41.27 -4.13
C GLN A 159 19.38 -41.61 -3.33
N ARG A 160 18.71 -42.71 -3.64
CA ARG A 160 17.63 -43.27 -2.82
C ARG A 160 18.21 -43.70 -1.48
N ALA A 161 17.72 -43.12 -0.38
CA ALA A 161 18.24 -43.39 0.95
C ALA A 161 17.28 -44.24 1.78
N GLN A 162 16.11 -43.72 2.10
CA GLN A 162 15.17 -44.38 3.01
C GLN A 162 13.72 -44.22 2.52
N PRO A 163 12.82 -45.14 2.89
CA PRO A 163 11.40 -44.93 2.66
C PRO A 163 10.87 -43.82 3.60
N VAL A 164 10.06 -42.91 3.07
CA VAL A 164 9.34 -41.91 3.81
C VAL A 164 7.89 -41.91 3.34
N THR A 165 6.96 -41.35 4.12
CA THR A 165 5.61 -41.11 3.61
C THR A 165 5.51 -39.72 2.97
N PHE A 166 4.70 -39.62 1.95
CA PHE A 166 4.46 -38.32 1.30
C PHE A 166 3.85 -37.31 2.28
N GLY A 167 2.96 -37.77 3.18
CA GLY A 167 2.43 -36.94 4.26
C GLY A 167 3.52 -36.35 5.16
N HIS A 168 4.54 -37.19 5.55
CA HIS A 168 5.68 -36.73 6.35
C HIS A 168 6.49 -35.65 5.61
N ALA A 169 6.78 -35.85 4.33
CA ALA A 169 7.53 -34.91 3.51
C ALA A 169 6.80 -33.55 3.41
N LEU A 170 5.47 -33.57 3.23
CA LEU A 170 4.66 -32.36 3.19
C LEU A 170 4.65 -31.59 4.53
N ILE A 171 4.53 -32.30 5.67
CA ILE A 171 4.56 -31.65 7.00
C ILE A 171 5.93 -31.03 7.30
N ALA A 172 7.02 -31.69 6.93
CA ALA A 172 8.37 -31.15 7.09
C ALA A 172 8.51 -29.81 6.36
N GLN A 173 7.97 -29.69 5.14
CA GLN A 173 7.95 -28.45 4.37
C GLN A 173 7.08 -27.37 5.07
N SER A 174 5.91 -27.72 5.60
CA SER A 174 5.01 -26.77 6.25
C SER A 174 5.62 -26.14 7.51
N GLY A 175 6.44 -26.89 8.24
CA GLY A 175 7.14 -26.42 9.43
C GLY A 175 8.10 -25.26 9.16
N SER A 176 8.74 -25.25 7.97
CA SER A 176 9.57 -24.13 7.53
C SER A 176 8.77 -22.84 7.33
N TRP A 177 7.64 -22.91 6.65
CA TRP A 177 6.77 -21.77 6.41
C TRP A 177 6.16 -21.18 7.68
N ARG A 178 5.78 -22.03 8.64
CA ARG A 178 5.23 -21.60 9.93
C ARG A 178 6.24 -20.80 10.76
N ARG A 179 7.52 -21.14 10.73
CA ARG A 179 8.56 -20.39 11.43
C ARG A 179 8.75 -18.98 10.85
N GLN A 180 8.59 -18.82 9.54
CA GLN A 180 8.71 -17.51 8.89
C GLN A 180 7.59 -16.56 9.28
N THR A 181 6.36 -17.04 9.47
CA THR A 181 5.25 -16.18 9.92
C THR A 181 5.35 -15.73 11.36
N GLY A 182 6.08 -16.45 12.21
CA GLY A 182 6.34 -16.04 13.60
C GLY A 182 7.39 -14.94 13.74
N ASN A 183 8.12 -14.63 12.67
CA ASN A 183 9.17 -13.60 12.63
C ASN A 183 8.75 -12.32 11.88
N MET A 184 7.51 -12.22 11.39
CA MET A 184 6.91 -11.03 10.76
C MET A 184 6.04 -10.25 11.74
#